data_cd97a9e703ecabde007fc32b176bf26f
#
_entry.id   cd97a9e703ecabde007fc32b176bf26f
#
_cell.length_a   1.000
_cell.length_b   1.000
_cell.length_c   1.000
_cell.angle_alpha   90.00
_cell.angle_beta   90.00
_cell.angle_gamma   90.00
#
_symmetry.space_group_name_H-M   'P 1'
#
loop_
_entity.id
_entity.type
_entity.pdbx_description
1 polymer ?
#
loop_
_entity_poly.entity_id
_entity_poly.type
_entity_poly.pdbx_seq_one_letter_code
_entity_poly.pdbx_strand_id
1 'polypeptide(L)'
;MRSRLIGASMLAILVAQASAARAQTVSTGATASPRGKDGLEEIVVTATKRSERLQRVPVAVQVLDAKTLSQQNVNNFQDYLKLIPSLATQTLGPNQTSIYLRGVSPGDNANHSGPLPTVGSYLDEYPTTTIGGTLDVHMYDIARIEVLPGPQGTLYGASSEAGTVRVITNQPDPTKFSAGYSVEGNTVTGGGQGYVTEGFINMPITDKIAVRLVAFDERDAGFIDNVFGERTFPTSGATINNAKYTANNYNVSDTSGGRLALKIELDDNWTITPMIMGQDLRANGSFGYEPDVGDLKVQQFHPDTDRDRWAQAGLTVNGKIGNFDLTYAGSLFVRDVHQRLDYTDYSIAYDQMYGSGHYWQDAAGQPLANPQQYQDDKDHFNKVSNELRLASPASDRLRFLIGGFQELQTHLIQQDYRIDGFGPQLSIPGWTDTIWLTDQKRTDRDYAGFVEASFDVTPAFTVTAGVRGYYYDNSLKGFFGYSEGYDDLTGYISGEGAGAVNCIAGESFKNAPCVNLDKSVTGSGQTHKVNLSYKIDALRLAYFTYSTGFRPGGINRYGTLPPYQADYLTNYELGVKSQWLDHRLTVDTALYDEDWRK
;
A
#
# COMPACT_ATOMS: atom_id res chain seq x y z
N MET A 1 15.62 -9.57 -31.59
CA MET A 1 17.02 -9.49 -31.12
C MET A 1 17.00 -9.75 -29.62
N ARG A 2 17.54 -10.89 -29.21
CA ARG A 2 17.57 -11.34 -27.80
C ARG A 2 18.77 -10.69 -27.11
N SER A 3 18.55 -9.88 -26.07
CA SER A 3 19.59 -9.55 -25.09
C SER A 3 19.13 -10.09 -23.72
N ARG A 4 19.71 -11.23 -23.35
CA ARG A 4 19.63 -11.79 -22.00
C ARG A 4 20.59 -11.00 -21.11
N LEU A 5 20.09 -10.38 -20.07
CA LEU A 5 20.89 -9.87 -18.97
C LEU A 5 21.23 -11.03 -18.03
N ILE A 6 22.49 -11.49 -18.16
CA ILE A 6 23.16 -12.38 -17.19
C ILE A 6 23.73 -11.43 -16.13
N GLY A 7 23.11 -11.37 -14.96
CA GLY A 7 23.53 -10.44 -13.90
C GLY A 7 23.48 -11.00 -12.47
N ALA A 8 22.86 -12.14 -12.24
CA ALA A 8 22.66 -12.65 -10.87
C ALA A 8 23.63 -13.76 -10.42
N SER A 9 24.45 -14.33 -11.31
CA SER A 9 25.25 -15.51 -10.99
C SER A 9 26.69 -15.25 -10.53
N MET A 10 27.14 -14.00 -10.41
CA MET A 10 28.54 -13.71 -10.01
C MET A 10 28.72 -13.34 -8.53
N LEU A 11 27.68 -13.15 -7.75
CA LEU A 11 27.83 -12.84 -6.32
C LEU A 11 27.96 -14.10 -5.43
N ALA A 12 27.51 -15.25 -5.90
CA ALA A 12 27.56 -16.51 -5.15
C ALA A 12 28.93 -17.21 -5.16
N ILE A 13 29.85 -16.84 -6.06
CA ILE A 13 31.15 -17.53 -6.22
C ILE A 13 32.28 -16.89 -5.41
N LEU A 14 32.11 -15.68 -4.91
CA LEU A 14 33.15 -14.98 -4.11
C LEU A 14 33.13 -15.30 -2.61
N VAL A 15 32.12 -16.00 -2.10
CA VAL A 15 32.02 -16.37 -0.67
C VAL A 15 32.62 -17.78 -0.39
N ALA A 16 32.85 -18.59 -1.40
CA ALA A 16 33.29 -19.98 -1.23
C ALA A 16 34.83 -20.20 -1.11
N GLN A 17 35.65 -19.16 -1.17
CA GLN A 17 37.14 -19.32 -1.09
C GLN A 17 37.81 -18.75 0.18
N ALA A 18 37.05 -18.32 1.18
CA ALA A 18 37.60 -17.76 2.42
C ALA A 18 37.47 -18.68 3.66
N SER A 19 37.22 -19.99 3.49
CA SER A 19 36.99 -20.89 4.62
C SER A 19 38.11 -21.94 4.77
N ALA A 20 39.34 -21.48 5.00
CA ALA A 20 40.40 -22.30 5.56
C ALA A 20 41.22 -21.48 6.60
N ALA A 21 40.61 -21.13 7.70
CA ALA A 21 41.32 -20.62 8.88
C ALA A 21 40.72 -21.27 10.13
N ARG A 22 41.50 -22.17 10.70
CA ARG A 22 41.50 -22.80 12.01
C ARG A 22 40.45 -22.33 13.01
N ALA A 23 39.58 -23.25 13.42
CA ALA A 23 38.85 -23.19 14.68
C ALA A 23 39.84 -23.12 15.86
N GLN A 24 40.07 -21.95 16.42
CA GLN A 24 40.56 -21.80 17.78
C GLN A 24 39.36 -21.75 18.71
N THR A 25 39.26 -22.74 19.59
CA THR A 25 38.37 -22.72 20.75
C THR A 25 38.73 -21.55 21.62
N VAL A 26 37.99 -20.46 21.52
CA VAL A 26 38.04 -19.38 22.52
C VAL A 26 37.15 -19.81 23.67
N SER A 27 37.75 -20.11 24.78
CA SER A 27 37.10 -20.24 26.08
C SER A 27 36.38 -18.93 26.41
N THR A 28 35.07 -18.97 26.36
CA THR A 28 34.19 -17.87 26.75
C THR A 28 34.24 -17.69 28.25
N GLY A 29 35.07 -16.79 28.70
CA GLY A 29 34.84 -16.08 29.98
C GLY A 29 33.65 -15.17 29.80
N ALA A 30 32.45 -15.71 29.89
CA ALA A 30 31.24 -14.92 29.96
C ALA A 30 31.26 -14.16 31.30
N THR A 31 31.66 -12.89 31.28
CA THR A 31 31.19 -11.94 32.26
C THR A 31 29.69 -11.88 32.11
N ALA A 32 28.97 -12.50 33.05
CA ALA A 32 27.54 -12.45 33.14
C ALA A 32 27.14 -10.96 33.21
N SER A 33 26.59 -10.44 32.13
CA SER A 33 25.76 -9.24 32.18
C SER A 33 24.72 -9.49 33.26
N PRO A 34 24.36 -8.50 34.08
CA PRO A 34 23.34 -8.66 35.09
C PRO A 34 22.09 -9.16 34.38
N ARG A 35 21.57 -10.34 34.75
CA ARG A 35 20.27 -10.87 34.30
C ARG A 35 19.26 -9.74 34.47
N GLY A 36 18.88 -9.12 33.38
CA GLY A 36 17.73 -8.22 33.31
C GLY A 36 16.52 -9.01 33.81
N LYS A 37 15.74 -8.37 34.65
CA LYS A 37 14.47 -8.89 35.16
C LYS A 37 13.70 -9.49 34.00
N ASP A 38 13.08 -10.66 34.20
CA ASP A 38 12.24 -11.40 33.23
C ASP A 38 10.95 -10.64 32.82
N GLY A 39 11.06 -9.37 32.43
CA GLY A 39 9.96 -8.52 31.96
C GLY A 39 9.90 -8.45 30.44
N LEU A 40 8.74 -8.07 29.88
CA LEU A 40 8.59 -7.77 28.46
C LEU A 40 9.53 -6.63 28.07
N GLU A 41 10.13 -6.73 26.90
CA GLU A 41 11.00 -5.69 26.35
C GLU A 41 10.20 -4.39 26.13
N GLU A 42 10.81 -3.25 26.45
CA GLU A 42 10.14 -1.97 26.31
C GLU A 42 10.11 -1.51 24.85
N ILE A 43 8.90 -1.42 24.27
CA ILE A 43 8.70 -1.03 22.88
C ILE A 43 8.67 0.50 22.78
N VAL A 44 9.49 1.06 21.90
CA VAL A 44 9.50 2.48 21.53
C VAL A 44 8.82 2.65 20.18
N VAL A 45 7.91 3.63 20.07
CA VAL A 45 7.14 3.94 18.86
C VAL A 45 7.38 5.38 18.43
N THR A 46 7.05 5.65 17.16
CA THR A 46 7.10 7.00 16.57
C THR A 46 5.73 7.45 16.05
N ALA A 47 4.68 6.85 16.57
CA ALA A 47 3.29 7.05 16.22
C ALA A 47 2.82 8.52 16.32
N THR A 48 3.34 9.27 17.28
CA THR A 48 3.05 10.70 17.51
C THR A 48 4.05 11.64 16.84
N LYS A 49 4.81 11.14 15.84
CA LYS A 49 5.94 11.88 15.21
C LYS A 49 7.04 12.26 16.20
N ARG A 50 7.04 11.63 17.38
CA ARG A 50 8.08 11.69 18.42
C ARG A 50 8.42 10.27 18.87
N SER A 51 9.67 10.05 19.32
CA SER A 51 10.06 8.77 19.88
C SER A 51 9.57 8.66 21.33
N GLU A 52 8.63 7.76 21.58
CA GLU A 52 8.00 7.58 22.90
C GLU A 52 7.82 6.09 23.22
N ARG A 53 7.79 5.75 24.50
CA ARG A 53 7.48 4.39 24.96
C ARG A 53 6.00 4.08 24.69
N LEU A 54 5.69 2.94 24.08
CA LEU A 54 4.33 2.53 23.72
C LEU A 54 3.32 2.70 24.87
N GLN A 55 3.72 2.35 26.09
CA GLN A 55 2.87 2.43 27.29
C GLN A 55 2.62 3.88 27.77
N ARG A 56 3.33 4.85 27.23
CA ARG A 56 3.14 6.28 27.54
C ARG A 56 2.40 7.07 26.47
N VAL A 57 2.22 6.48 25.28
CA VAL A 57 1.49 7.11 24.18
C VAL A 57 -0.01 7.02 24.46
N PRO A 58 -0.72 8.14 24.63
CA PRO A 58 -2.13 8.14 25.04
C PRO A 58 -3.09 8.03 23.84
N VAL A 59 -2.85 7.05 22.97
CA VAL A 59 -3.72 6.63 21.87
C VAL A 59 -3.59 5.13 21.69
N ALA A 60 -4.59 4.52 21.03
CA ALA A 60 -4.50 3.12 20.64
C ALA A 60 -3.38 2.98 19.59
N VAL A 61 -2.42 2.10 19.84
CA VAL A 61 -1.35 1.73 18.91
C VAL A 61 -1.10 0.24 19.06
N GLN A 62 -1.14 -0.48 17.95
CA GLN A 62 -0.73 -1.88 17.89
C GLN A 62 0.65 -1.95 17.24
N VAL A 63 1.56 -2.74 17.83
CA VAL A 63 2.94 -2.84 17.35
C VAL A 63 3.30 -4.31 17.18
N LEU A 64 3.83 -4.63 16.02
CA LEU A 64 4.53 -5.89 15.76
C LEU A 64 6.02 -5.57 15.70
N ASP A 65 6.77 -5.95 16.71
CA ASP A 65 8.21 -5.74 16.77
C ASP A 65 8.98 -6.80 15.94
N ALA A 66 10.26 -6.57 15.70
CA ALA A 66 11.12 -7.46 14.92
C ALA A 66 11.12 -8.90 15.45
N LYS A 67 11.03 -9.07 16.77
CA LYS A 67 10.98 -10.39 17.41
C LYS A 67 9.66 -11.10 17.09
N THR A 68 8.53 -10.41 17.19
CA THR A 68 7.21 -10.96 16.84
C THR A 68 7.15 -11.30 15.36
N LEU A 69 7.63 -10.42 14.47
CA LEU A 69 7.68 -10.67 13.03
C LEU A 69 8.46 -11.95 12.73
N SER A 70 9.66 -12.09 13.30
CA SER A 70 10.49 -13.30 13.12
C SER A 70 9.87 -14.56 13.73
N GLN A 71 9.30 -14.49 14.94
CA GLN A 71 8.71 -15.65 15.62
C GLN A 71 7.42 -16.16 14.95
N GLN A 72 6.68 -15.27 14.28
CA GLN A 72 5.46 -15.60 13.56
C GLN A 72 5.70 -15.86 12.06
N ASN A 73 6.97 -15.83 11.63
CA ASN A 73 7.37 -16.03 10.23
C ASN A 73 6.60 -15.09 9.28
N VAL A 74 6.60 -13.80 9.61
CA VAL A 74 5.93 -12.77 8.82
C VAL A 74 6.84 -12.32 7.69
N ASN A 75 6.56 -12.74 6.47
CA ASN A 75 7.36 -12.46 5.29
C ASN A 75 6.73 -11.38 4.39
N ASN A 76 5.40 -11.27 4.40
CA ASN A 76 4.67 -10.39 3.50
C ASN A 76 3.54 -9.66 4.24
N PHE A 77 2.83 -8.83 3.46
CA PHE A 77 1.70 -8.05 3.92
C PHE A 77 0.57 -8.91 4.52
N GLN A 78 0.21 -10.02 3.85
CA GLN A 78 -0.89 -10.88 4.27
C GLN A 78 -0.64 -11.55 5.63
N ASP A 79 0.62 -11.80 5.97
CA ASP A 79 0.96 -12.46 7.23
C ASP A 79 0.75 -11.55 8.44
N TYR A 80 1.20 -10.29 8.36
CA TYR A 80 1.03 -9.40 9.52
C TYR A 80 -0.41 -8.94 9.71
N LEU A 81 -1.21 -8.88 8.64
CA LEU A 81 -2.62 -8.51 8.75
C LEU A 81 -3.39 -9.42 9.71
N LYS A 82 -3.09 -10.72 9.68
CA LYS A 82 -3.71 -11.74 10.55
C LYS A 82 -3.41 -11.51 12.04
N LEU A 83 -2.35 -10.78 12.36
CA LEU A 83 -1.90 -10.50 13.73
C LEU A 83 -2.49 -9.21 14.31
N ILE A 84 -3.28 -8.45 13.54
CA ILE A 84 -3.80 -7.14 13.92
C ILE A 84 -5.34 -7.18 13.98
N PRO A 85 -5.95 -7.37 15.17
CA PRO A 85 -7.39 -7.57 15.31
C PRO A 85 -8.27 -6.37 14.88
N SER A 86 -7.72 -5.15 14.88
CA SER A 86 -8.45 -3.94 14.45
C SER A 86 -8.52 -3.77 12.94
N LEU A 87 -7.80 -4.61 12.19
CA LEU A 87 -7.62 -4.50 10.75
C LEU A 87 -8.45 -5.58 10.04
N ALA A 88 -9.23 -5.17 9.05
CA ALA A 88 -9.90 -6.03 8.11
C ALA A 88 -9.35 -5.80 6.71
N THR A 89 -9.49 -6.79 5.84
CA THR A 89 -8.98 -6.73 4.47
C THR A 89 -10.00 -7.22 3.47
N GLN A 90 -9.91 -6.64 2.28
CA GLN A 90 -10.50 -7.20 1.07
C GLN A 90 -9.35 -7.43 0.09
N THR A 91 -9.19 -8.65 -0.39
CA THR A 91 -8.10 -9.01 -1.30
C THR A 91 -8.60 -9.85 -2.46
N LEU A 92 -8.07 -9.59 -3.64
CA LEU A 92 -8.20 -10.42 -4.84
C LEU A 92 -6.90 -11.18 -5.15
N GLY A 93 -5.83 -10.89 -4.41
CA GLY A 93 -4.52 -11.51 -4.57
C GLY A 93 -3.40 -10.64 -4.00
N PRO A 94 -2.15 -11.06 -4.15
CA PRO A 94 -0.99 -10.23 -3.82
C PRO A 94 -1.12 -8.86 -4.48
N ASN A 95 -0.71 -7.79 -3.76
CA ASN A 95 -0.79 -6.41 -4.22
C ASN A 95 -2.22 -5.85 -4.52
N GLN A 96 -3.24 -6.68 -4.50
CA GLN A 96 -4.63 -6.30 -4.71
C GLN A 96 -5.41 -6.31 -3.38
N THR A 97 -4.81 -5.78 -2.33
CA THR A 97 -5.39 -5.79 -0.99
C THR A 97 -5.75 -4.38 -0.54
N SER A 98 -7.01 -4.16 -0.24
CA SER A 98 -7.50 -2.98 0.46
C SER A 98 -7.57 -3.26 1.96
N ILE A 99 -7.10 -2.31 2.78
CA ILE A 99 -7.12 -2.41 4.23
C ILE A 99 -8.14 -1.45 4.84
N TYR A 100 -8.79 -1.92 5.88
CA TYR A 100 -9.80 -1.18 6.62
C TYR A 100 -9.52 -1.27 8.11
N LEU A 101 -9.71 -0.20 8.84
CA LEU A 101 -9.55 -0.16 10.29
C LEU A 101 -10.90 0.10 10.95
N ARG A 102 -11.17 -0.62 12.05
CA ARG A 102 -12.39 -0.46 12.88
C ARG A 102 -13.71 -0.50 12.09
N GLY A 103 -13.73 -1.21 10.95
CA GLY A 103 -14.95 -1.36 10.13
C GLY A 103 -15.26 -0.17 9.21
N VAL A 104 -14.40 0.86 9.13
CA VAL A 104 -14.55 1.95 8.16
C VAL A 104 -14.13 1.44 6.79
N SER A 105 -15.11 0.90 6.05
CA SER A 105 -14.91 0.25 4.75
C SER A 105 -15.72 0.96 3.67
N PRO A 106 -15.09 1.80 2.84
CA PRO A 106 -15.76 2.50 1.73
C PRO A 106 -16.08 1.59 0.54
N GLY A 107 -15.61 0.34 0.56
CA GLY A 107 -15.58 -0.55 -0.59
C GLY A 107 -14.34 -0.30 -1.46
N ASP A 108 -14.18 -1.15 -2.46
CA ASP A 108 -13.13 -1.02 -3.46
C ASP A 108 -13.66 -0.41 -4.76
N ASN A 109 -12.75 0.10 -5.60
CA ASN A 109 -13.07 0.66 -6.90
C ASN A 109 -12.15 0.05 -7.97
N ALA A 110 -12.64 -0.96 -8.65
CA ALA A 110 -11.93 -1.67 -9.72
C ALA A 110 -11.51 -0.77 -10.91
N ASN A 111 -12.01 0.46 -10.98
CA ASN A 111 -11.67 1.37 -12.10
C ASN A 111 -10.59 2.40 -11.75
N HIS A 112 -9.85 2.22 -10.66
CA HIS A 112 -8.66 2.95 -10.24
C HIS A 112 -8.76 4.50 -10.26
N SER A 113 -9.95 5.06 -10.48
CA SER A 113 -10.22 6.52 -10.51
C SER A 113 -11.14 7.00 -9.38
N GLY A 114 -11.38 6.15 -8.39
CA GLY A 114 -12.22 6.43 -7.23
C GLY A 114 -11.54 7.24 -6.12
N PRO A 115 -12.16 7.30 -4.93
CA PRO A 115 -11.59 7.94 -3.76
C PRO A 115 -10.28 7.29 -3.32
N LEU A 116 -9.43 8.05 -2.65
CA LEU A 116 -8.25 7.52 -1.96
C LEU A 116 -8.66 6.54 -0.84
N PRO A 117 -7.80 5.60 -0.42
CA PRO A 117 -8.05 4.74 0.73
C PRO A 117 -8.33 5.52 2.02
N THR A 118 -9.08 4.93 2.95
CA THR A 118 -9.35 5.50 4.29
C THR A 118 -8.21 5.28 5.27
N VAL A 119 -7.30 4.36 4.96
CA VAL A 119 -6.13 4.03 5.79
C VAL A 119 -4.86 4.45 5.06
N GLY A 120 -4.07 5.31 5.72
CA GLY A 120 -2.78 5.74 5.21
C GLY A 120 -1.70 4.68 5.40
N SER A 121 -0.88 4.45 4.38
CA SER A 121 0.31 3.58 4.45
C SER A 121 1.59 4.39 4.36
N TYR A 122 2.58 4.02 5.19
CA TYR A 122 3.87 4.69 5.27
C TYR A 122 5.03 3.68 5.32
N LEU A 123 6.09 3.98 4.61
CA LEU A 123 7.39 3.32 4.75
C LEU A 123 8.35 4.32 5.40
N ASP A 124 8.77 4.04 6.65
CA ASP A 124 9.46 4.98 7.53
C ASP A 124 8.67 6.29 7.72
N GLU A 125 9.19 7.43 7.26
CA GLU A 125 8.54 8.74 7.32
C GLU A 125 7.74 9.09 6.04
N TYR A 126 7.74 8.21 5.03
CA TYR A 126 7.31 8.53 3.67
C TYR A 126 5.94 7.91 3.34
N PRO A 127 4.97 8.69 2.84
CA PRO A 127 3.66 8.16 2.45
C PRO A 127 3.77 7.30 1.18
N THR A 128 3.18 6.10 1.24
CA THR A 128 3.12 5.15 0.12
C THR A 128 1.69 4.88 -0.36
N THR A 129 0.69 5.56 0.21
CA THR A 129 -0.72 5.35 -0.12
C THR A 129 -1.02 5.63 -1.58
N THR A 130 -1.59 4.65 -2.30
CA THR A 130 -2.08 4.77 -3.68
C THR A 130 -3.48 4.17 -3.79
N ILE A 131 -4.20 4.51 -4.86
CA ILE A 131 -5.42 3.79 -5.26
C ILE A 131 -5.01 2.45 -5.89
N GLY A 132 -5.89 1.47 -5.91
CA GLY A 132 -5.63 0.18 -6.57
C GLY A 132 -4.86 -0.83 -5.73
N GLY A 133 -4.97 -0.74 -4.40
CA GLY A 133 -4.35 -1.67 -3.45
C GLY A 133 -3.24 -1.05 -2.62
N THR A 134 -3.17 -1.50 -1.37
CA THR A 134 -2.11 -1.12 -0.44
C THR A 134 -0.80 -1.77 -0.88
N LEU A 135 0.29 -1.01 -0.80
CA LEU A 135 1.61 -1.48 -1.18
C LEU A 135 2.01 -2.71 -0.35
N ASP A 136 2.27 -3.82 -1.02
CA ASP A 136 2.79 -5.04 -0.41
C ASP A 136 4.31 -4.92 -0.29
N VAL A 137 4.81 -4.78 0.93
CA VAL A 137 6.23 -4.64 1.24
C VAL A 137 6.72 -5.94 1.83
N HIS A 138 7.80 -6.51 1.29
CA HIS A 138 8.45 -7.70 1.88
C HIS A 138 9.02 -7.38 3.26
N MET A 139 8.70 -8.23 4.26
CA MET A 139 8.90 -7.94 5.69
C MET A 139 10.25 -8.43 6.23
N TYR A 140 11.33 -8.22 5.49
CA TYR A 140 12.67 -8.51 5.96
C TYR A 140 13.44 -7.28 6.39
N ASP A 141 14.21 -7.40 7.47
CA ASP A 141 15.00 -6.32 8.08
C ASP A 141 14.14 -5.11 8.51
N ILE A 142 12.94 -5.40 8.99
CA ILE A 142 11.98 -4.44 9.53
C ILE A 142 12.17 -4.34 11.05
N ALA A 143 12.23 -3.11 11.56
CA ALA A 143 12.34 -2.86 12.99
C ALA A 143 11.00 -3.11 13.70
N ARG A 144 9.90 -2.68 13.09
CA ARG A 144 8.53 -2.89 13.59
C ARG A 144 7.48 -2.41 12.59
N ILE A 145 6.25 -2.86 12.79
CA ILE A 145 5.05 -2.32 12.15
C ILE A 145 4.23 -1.60 13.23
N GLU A 146 3.84 -0.36 12.99
CA GLU A 146 2.97 0.43 13.87
C GLU A 146 1.61 0.60 13.18
N VAL A 147 0.53 0.21 13.86
CA VAL A 147 -0.85 0.42 13.40
C VAL A 147 -1.57 1.33 14.37
N LEU A 148 -2.05 2.45 13.85
CA LEU A 148 -2.77 3.48 14.59
C LEU A 148 -4.24 3.46 14.14
N PRO A 149 -5.10 2.71 14.81
CA PRO A 149 -6.52 2.69 14.48
C PRO A 149 -7.21 3.98 14.95
N GLY A 150 -8.21 4.41 14.18
CA GLY A 150 -8.90 5.68 14.38
C GLY A 150 -8.24 6.87 13.68
N PRO A 151 -8.94 7.99 13.52
CA PRO A 151 -8.49 9.13 12.73
C PRO A 151 -7.15 9.70 13.17
N GLN A 152 -6.22 9.79 12.22
CA GLN A 152 -4.89 10.38 12.39
C GLN A 152 -4.71 11.66 11.56
N GLY A 153 -5.81 12.30 11.16
CA GLY A 153 -5.83 13.44 10.23
C GLY A 153 -4.94 14.61 10.66
N THR A 154 -4.72 14.83 11.95
CA THR A 154 -3.92 15.96 12.46
C THR A 154 -2.44 15.82 12.12
N LEU A 155 -1.83 14.64 12.29
CA LEU A 155 -0.39 14.42 12.07
C LEU A 155 -0.08 13.77 10.72
N TYR A 156 -0.99 12.96 10.19
CA TYR A 156 -0.78 12.17 8.96
C TYR A 156 -1.60 12.66 7.76
N GLY A 157 -2.64 13.50 8.00
CA GLY A 157 -3.37 14.19 6.94
C GLY A 157 -4.37 13.33 6.18
N ALA A 158 -4.51 13.63 4.89
CA ALA A 158 -5.38 12.92 3.96
C ALA A 158 -5.07 11.42 3.92
N SER A 159 -6.05 10.59 3.61
CA SER A 159 -5.96 9.12 3.59
C SER A 159 -5.65 8.45 4.93
N SER A 160 -5.50 9.22 6.03
CA SER A 160 -5.44 8.68 7.40
C SER A 160 -6.74 8.95 8.15
N GLU A 161 -7.86 8.84 7.43
CA GLU A 161 -9.21 9.06 7.94
C GLU A 161 -9.59 8.02 8.99
N ALA A 162 -9.41 6.73 8.69
CA ALA A 162 -9.71 5.62 9.61
C ALA A 162 -8.49 5.13 10.37
N GLY A 163 -7.30 5.60 10.01
CA GLY A 163 -6.05 5.23 10.67
C GLY A 163 -4.84 5.19 9.75
N THR A 164 -3.74 4.69 10.30
CA THR A 164 -2.44 4.66 9.61
C THR A 164 -1.72 3.36 9.91
N VAL A 165 -1.10 2.77 8.88
CA VAL A 165 -0.16 1.64 8.99
C VAL A 165 1.23 2.14 8.59
N ARG A 166 2.23 1.87 9.44
CA ARG A 166 3.61 2.29 9.22
C ARG A 166 4.55 1.09 9.31
N VAL A 167 5.32 0.86 8.27
CA VAL A 167 6.43 -0.09 8.25
C VAL A 167 7.71 0.68 8.54
N ILE A 168 8.38 0.37 9.64
CA ILE A 168 9.60 1.05 10.09
C ILE A 168 10.79 0.11 9.87
N THR A 169 11.74 0.53 9.05
CA THR A 169 12.91 -0.27 8.70
C THR A 169 14.03 -0.16 9.72
N ASN A 170 14.92 -1.17 9.77
CA ASN A 170 16.15 -1.06 10.56
C ASN A 170 17.09 -0.03 9.94
N GLN A 171 17.55 0.92 10.73
CA GLN A 171 18.43 1.98 10.28
C GLN A 171 19.91 1.55 10.29
N PRO A 172 20.78 2.17 9.45
CA PRO A 172 22.22 1.94 9.52
C PRO A 172 22.78 2.32 10.89
N ASP A 173 23.68 1.49 11.43
CA ASP A 173 24.31 1.67 12.74
C ASP A 173 25.83 1.85 12.56
N PRO A 174 26.40 3.05 12.85
CA PRO A 174 27.83 3.30 12.71
C PRO A 174 28.68 2.67 13.83
N THR A 175 28.04 2.13 14.89
CA THR A 175 28.76 1.62 16.07
C THR A 175 29.22 0.17 15.93
N LYS A 176 28.60 -0.62 15.04
CA LYS A 176 28.90 -2.04 14.91
C LYS A 176 28.66 -2.59 13.52
N PHE A 177 29.53 -3.51 13.10
CA PHE A 177 29.25 -4.37 11.95
C PHE A 177 28.22 -5.44 12.32
N SER A 178 27.22 -5.65 11.47
CA SER A 178 26.29 -6.77 11.59
C SER A 178 25.87 -7.25 10.21
N ALA A 179 25.68 -8.55 10.07
CA ALA A 179 25.16 -9.17 8.87
C ALA A 179 24.31 -10.37 9.24
N GLY A 180 23.32 -10.68 8.42
CA GLY A 180 22.46 -11.84 8.58
C GLY A 180 21.97 -12.31 7.24
N TYR A 181 21.61 -13.60 7.19
CA TYR A 181 20.93 -14.18 6.04
C TYR A 181 19.92 -15.22 6.52
N SER A 182 18.88 -15.43 5.73
CA SER A 182 17.88 -16.48 5.91
C SER A 182 17.68 -17.21 4.60
N VAL A 183 17.52 -18.51 4.66
CA VAL A 183 17.12 -19.36 3.53
C VAL A 183 16.05 -20.31 4.02
N GLU A 184 14.90 -20.25 3.39
CA GLU A 184 13.74 -21.08 3.68
C GLU A 184 13.34 -21.86 2.44
N GLY A 185 12.91 -23.09 2.62
CA GLY A 185 12.19 -23.89 1.62
C GLY A 185 10.89 -24.36 2.23
N ASN A 186 9.79 -24.18 1.52
CA ASN A 186 8.46 -24.55 1.98
C ASN A 186 7.66 -25.32 0.93
N THR A 187 6.56 -25.92 1.35
CA THR A 187 5.62 -26.62 0.48
C THR A 187 4.22 -26.45 1.02
N VAL A 188 3.26 -26.24 0.13
CA VAL A 188 1.85 -26.12 0.45
C VAL A 188 1.18 -27.47 0.29
N THR A 189 0.38 -27.90 1.26
CA THR A 189 -0.38 -29.18 1.18
C THR A 189 -1.33 -29.12 -0.01
N GLY A 190 -1.21 -30.06 -0.95
CA GLY A 190 -1.96 -30.05 -2.20
C GLY A 190 -1.52 -28.99 -3.21
N GLY A 191 -0.44 -28.28 -2.92
CA GLY A 191 0.11 -27.21 -3.75
C GLY A 191 1.56 -27.48 -4.21
N GLY A 192 2.23 -26.41 -4.60
CA GLY A 192 3.61 -26.41 -5.10
C GLY A 192 4.67 -26.26 -4.00
N GLN A 193 5.87 -25.87 -4.43
CA GLN A 193 7.03 -25.57 -3.59
C GLN A 193 7.39 -24.09 -3.68
N GLY A 194 7.75 -23.51 -2.55
CA GLY A 194 8.21 -22.15 -2.42
C GLY A 194 9.58 -22.06 -1.75
N TYR A 195 10.14 -20.86 -1.74
CA TYR A 195 11.38 -20.55 -1.05
C TYR A 195 11.45 -19.07 -0.69
N VAL A 196 12.25 -18.76 0.33
CA VAL A 196 12.67 -17.40 0.66
C VAL A 196 14.17 -17.38 0.81
N THR A 197 14.83 -16.41 0.19
CA THR A 197 16.26 -16.14 0.36
C THR A 197 16.44 -14.66 0.59
N GLU A 198 16.99 -14.30 1.73
CA GLU A 198 17.10 -12.91 2.14
C GLU A 198 18.36 -12.67 2.95
N GLY A 199 18.86 -11.44 2.94
CA GLY A 199 20.05 -11.10 3.67
C GLY A 199 20.24 -9.59 3.85
N PHE A 200 20.97 -9.23 4.90
CA PHE A 200 21.38 -7.85 5.14
C PHE A 200 22.85 -7.75 5.55
N ILE A 201 23.43 -6.61 5.29
CA ILE A 201 24.75 -6.19 5.80
C ILE A 201 24.62 -4.76 6.33
N ASN A 202 25.02 -4.54 7.56
CA ASN A 202 25.27 -3.23 8.15
C ASN A 202 26.78 -3.03 8.32
N MET A 203 27.32 -2.04 7.65
CA MET A 203 28.74 -1.78 7.61
C MET A 203 29.05 -0.36 8.08
N PRO A 204 29.66 -0.17 9.26
CA PRO A 204 30.29 1.07 9.65
C PRO A 204 31.41 1.42 8.66
N ILE A 205 31.35 2.61 8.06
CA ILE A 205 32.43 3.15 7.21
C ILE A 205 33.38 3.95 8.08
N THR A 206 32.80 4.74 8.99
CA THR A 206 33.49 5.47 10.07
C THR A 206 32.63 5.39 11.33
N ASP A 207 33.07 5.99 12.44
CA ASP A 207 32.31 6.17 13.67
C ASP A 207 31.03 7.03 13.51
N LYS A 208 30.89 7.73 12.37
CA LYS A 208 29.77 8.64 12.03
C LYS A 208 29.03 8.25 10.75
N ILE A 209 29.52 7.29 10.00
CA ILE A 209 28.95 6.91 8.71
C ILE A 209 28.76 5.40 8.66
N ALA A 210 27.53 4.98 8.36
CA ALA A 210 27.22 3.57 8.15
C ALA A 210 26.34 3.37 6.91
N VAL A 211 26.49 2.21 6.28
CA VAL A 211 25.68 1.73 5.17
C VAL A 211 24.93 0.47 5.62
N ARG A 212 23.65 0.38 5.26
CA ARG A 212 22.86 -0.84 5.40
C ARG A 212 22.31 -1.26 4.05
N LEU A 213 22.64 -2.48 3.64
CA LEU A 213 22.17 -3.11 2.42
C LEU A 213 21.30 -4.30 2.77
N VAL A 214 20.16 -4.44 2.07
CA VAL A 214 19.22 -5.55 2.19
C VAL A 214 18.89 -6.05 0.80
N ALA A 215 18.77 -7.37 0.63
CA ALA A 215 18.28 -7.99 -0.59
C ALA A 215 17.45 -9.22 -0.25
N PHE A 216 16.42 -9.48 -1.05
CA PHE A 216 15.53 -10.63 -0.88
C PHE A 216 15.02 -11.15 -2.22
N ASP A 217 14.69 -12.44 -2.22
CA ASP A 217 14.01 -13.13 -3.32
C ASP A 217 13.14 -14.23 -2.72
N GLU A 218 11.84 -14.19 -3.03
CA GLU A 218 10.80 -15.05 -2.48
C GLU A 218 9.95 -15.62 -3.60
N ARG A 219 9.58 -16.88 -3.45
CA ARG A 219 8.56 -17.54 -4.25
C ARG A 219 7.52 -18.18 -3.36
N ASP A 220 6.29 -17.68 -3.45
CA ASP A 220 5.13 -18.31 -2.86
C ASP A 220 4.56 -19.37 -3.79
N ALA A 221 4.37 -20.57 -3.26
CA ALA A 221 3.85 -21.69 -4.01
C ALA A 221 2.38 -21.52 -4.35
N GLY A 222 2.01 -21.85 -5.58
CA GLY A 222 0.61 -21.96 -5.98
C GLY A 222 -0.09 -23.17 -5.33
N PHE A 223 -1.40 -23.08 -5.19
CA PHE A 223 -2.26 -24.12 -4.60
C PHE A 223 -3.66 -24.18 -5.21
N ILE A 224 -3.94 -23.36 -6.23
CA ILE A 224 -5.20 -23.35 -6.97
C ILE A 224 -4.93 -23.96 -8.35
N ASP A 225 -5.84 -24.84 -8.80
CA ASP A 225 -5.78 -25.46 -10.10
C ASP A 225 -6.72 -24.75 -11.09
N ASN A 226 -6.23 -24.37 -12.26
CA ASN A 226 -7.10 -24.02 -13.38
C ASN A 226 -7.47 -25.29 -14.16
N VAL A 227 -8.70 -25.79 -13.94
CA VAL A 227 -9.18 -27.05 -14.54
C VAL A 227 -9.90 -26.80 -15.84
N PHE A 228 -10.04 -27.85 -16.67
CA PHE A 228 -10.77 -27.77 -17.93
C PHE A 228 -12.22 -27.34 -17.71
N GLY A 229 -12.68 -26.42 -18.57
CA GLY A 229 -14.05 -25.95 -18.62
C GLY A 229 -14.47 -25.50 -20.00
N GLU A 230 -15.76 -25.50 -20.24
CA GLU A 230 -16.40 -24.98 -21.45
C GLU A 230 -17.46 -23.94 -21.10
N ARG A 231 -17.63 -22.96 -21.97
CA ARG A 231 -18.69 -21.94 -21.89
C ARG A 231 -19.33 -21.75 -23.24
N THR A 232 -20.63 -21.55 -23.24
CA THR A 232 -21.39 -21.26 -24.48
C THR A 232 -22.07 -19.91 -24.33
N PHE A 233 -21.82 -19.03 -25.29
CA PHE A 233 -22.50 -17.74 -25.41
C PHE A 233 -23.94 -17.97 -25.89
N PRO A 234 -24.97 -17.61 -25.08
CA PRO A 234 -26.34 -18.02 -25.34
C PRO A 234 -26.93 -17.44 -26.63
N THR A 235 -26.52 -16.24 -27.05
CA THR A 235 -27.14 -15.59 -28.24
C THR A 235 -26.44 -15.93 -29.55
N SER A 236 -25.13 -16.09 -29.57
CA SER A 236 -24.36 -16.47 -30.77
C SER A 236 -24.19 -17.99 -30.92
N GLY A 237 -24.35 -18.76 -29.82
CA GLY A 237 -24.07 -20.19 -29.81
C GLY A 237 -22.57 -20.55 -29.84
N ALA A 238 -21.66 -19.57 -29.76
CA ALA A 238 -20.24 -19.82 -29.75
C ALA A 238 -19.84 -20.58 -28.47
N THR A 239 -19.18 -21.72 -28.61
CA THR A 239 -18.67 -22.53 -27.50
C THR A 239 -17.15 -22.42 -27.46
N ILE A 240 -16.63 -22.03 -26.30
CA ILE A 240 -15.22 -21.86 -26.05
C ILE A 240 -14.75 -22.79 -24.92
N ASN A 241 -13.48 -23.10 -24.86
CA ASN A 241 -12.88 -23.85 -23.76
C ASN A 241 -11.51 -23.27 -23.37
N ASN A 242 -11.07 -23.65 -22.18
CA ASN A 242 -9.81 -23.19 -21.61
C ASN A 242 -8.66 -24.22 -21.68
N ALA A 243 -8.77 -25.26 -22.53
CA ALA A 243 -7.81 -26.38 -22.56
C ALA A 243 -6.33 -25.96 -22.61
N LYS A 244 -6.03 -24.84 -23.29
CA LYS A 244 -4.65 -24.31 -23.42
C LYS A 244 -4.12 -23.62 -22.16
N TYR A 245 -4.99 -23.35 -21.19
CA TYR A 245 -4.67 -22.60 -19.97
C TYR A 245 -4.80 -23.45 -18.70
N THR A 246 -5.19 -24.73 -18.83
CA THR A 246 -5.25 -25.62 -17.67
C THR A 246 -3.86 -25.80 -17.07
N ALA A 247 -3.77 -25.66 -15.75
CA ALA A 247 -2.53 -25.81 -15.01
C ALA A 247 -2.81 -26.14 -13.55
N ASN A 248 -1.95 -26.95 -12.94
CA ASN A 248 -2.00 -27.19 -11.50
C ASN A 248 -1.19 -26.13 -10.75
N ASN A 249 -1.65 -25.76 -9.56
CA ASN A 249 -0.94 -24.84 -8.67
C ASN A 249 -0.55 -23.53 -9.36
N TYR A 250 -1.47 -22.96 -10.15
CA TYR A 250 -1.10 -21.90 -11.11
C TYR A 250 -1.01 -20.51 -10.49
N ASN A 251 -1.50 -20.32 -9.23
CA ASN A 251 -1.49 -19.06 -8.51
C ASN A 251 -0.17 -18.83 -7.74
N VAL A 252 0.92 -18.73 -8.48
CA VAL A 252 2.28 -18.51 -7.94
C VAL A 252 2.57 -17.03 -7.83
N SER A 253 3.26 -16.61 -6.75
CA SER A 253 3.80 -15.26 -6.59
C SER A 253 5.32 -15.30 -6.45
N ASP A 254 6.02 -14.44 -7.21
CA ASP A 254 7.46 -14.24 -7.13
C ASP A 254 7.73 -12.79 -6.73
N THR A 255 8.51 -12.56 -5.66
CA THR A 255 8.83 -11.23 -5.14
C THR A 255 10.33 -11.09 -4.98
N SER A 256 10.92 -10.05 -5.56
CA SER A 256 12.34 -9.75 -5.38
C SER A 256 12.57 -8.26 -5.18
N GLY A 257 13.60 -7.92 -4.42
CA GLY A 257 13.88 -6.52 -4.15
C GLY A 257 15.04 -6.26 -3.22
N GLY A 258 15.13 -5.02 -2.75
CA GLY A 258 16.18 -4.65 -1.82
C GLY A 258 16.12 -3.19 -1.38
N ARG A 259 16.94 -2.88 -0.39
CA ARG A 259 17.08 -1.57 0.22
C ARG A 259 18.54 -1.20 0.40
N LEU A 260 18.88 0.04 0.10
CA LEU A 260 20.13 0.68 0.46
C LEU A 260 19.83 1.91 1.31
N ALA A 261 20.37 1.97 2.51
CA ALA A 261 20.30 3.14 3.38
C ALA A 261 21.69 3.56 3.82
N LEU A 262 21.88 4.86 3.93
CA LEU A 262 23.10 5.48 4.43
C LEU A 262 22.74 6.36 5.62
N LYS A 263 23.48 6.29 6.71
CA LYS A 263 23.39 7.23 7.83
C LYS A 263 24.68 8.01 7.93
N ILE A 264 24.55 9.34 7.96
CA ILE A 264 25.66 10.29 8.09
C ILE A 264 25.40 11.18 9.29
N GLU A 265 26.17 11.02 10.34
CA GLU A 265 26.18 11.90 11.52
C GLU A 265 27.19 13.01 11.25
N LEU A 266 26.71 14.20 10.82
CA LEU A 266 27.57 15.34 10.51
C LEU A 266 28.29 15.82 11.79
N ASP A 267 27.51 15.91 12.86
CA ASP A 267 27.95 16.22 14.20
C ASP A 267 26.96 15.63 15.23
N ASP A 268 27.08 15.99 16.51
CA ASP A 268 26.23 15.50 17.59
C ASP A 268 24.75 15.97 17.47
N ASN A 269 24.47 16.93 16.60
CA ASN A 269 23.14 17.53 16.42
C ASN A 269 22.50 17.22 15.08
N TRP A 270 23.26 16.82 14.05
CA TRP A 270 22.75 16.67 12.70
C TRP A 270 23.02 15.30 12.10
N THR A 271 21.97 14.65 11.66
CA THR A 271 22.02 13.34 10.99
C THR A 271 21.26 13.42 9.67
N ILE A 272 21.84 12.88 8.62
CA ILE A 272 21.25 12.76 7.28
C ILE A 272 21.13 11.27 6.95
N THR A 273 19.92 10.84 6.57
CA THR A 273 19.65 9.44 6.24
C THR A 273 18.96 9.36 4.88
N PRO A 274 19.72 9.32 3.76
CA PRO A 274 19.17 8.97 2.47
C PRO A 274 18.95 7.46 2.37
N MET A 275 17.88 7.06 1.68
CA MET A 275 17.57 5.66 1.41
C MET A 275 16.94 5.48 0.03
N ILE A 276 17.11 4.29 -0.54
CA ILE A 276 16.35 3.80 -1.68
C ILE A 276 15.91 2.37 -1.40
N MET A 277 14.66 2.06 -1.71
CA MET A 277 14.09 0.72 -1.62
C MET A 277 13.25 0.46 -2.86
N GLY A 278 13.23 -0.77 -3.33
CA GLY A 278 12.39 -1.17 -4.45
C GLY A 278 12.11 -2.66 -4.46
N GLN A 279 11.02 -3.01 -5.14
CA GLN A 279 10.52 -4.38 -5.22
C GLN A 279 9.84 -4.61 -6.58
N ASP A 280 9.97 -5.82 -7.11
CA ASP A 280 9.23 -6.34 -8.28
C ASP A 280 8.48 -7.59 -7.83
N LEU A 281 7.15 -7.50 -7.72
CA LEU A 281 6.25 -8.59 -7.42
C LEU A 281 5.57 -9.05 -8.72
N ARG A 282 5.48 -10.36 -8.93
CA ARG A 282 4.78 -10.99 -10.05
C ARG A 282 3.92 -12.12 -9.56
N ALA A 283 2.62 -11.97 -9.71
CA ALA A 283 1.66 -13.02 -9.41
C ALA A 283 1.03 -13.55 -10.71
N ASN A 284 0.80 -14.83 -10.74
CA ASN A 284 0.08 -15.49 -11.84
C ASN A 284 -1.13 -16.19 -11.25
N GLY A 285 -2.21 -16.27 -12.01
CA GLY A 285 -3.40 -16.98 -11.63
C GLY A 285 -4.32 -16.23 -10.67
N SER A 286 -5.48 -16.82 -10.44
CA SER A 286 -6.46 -16.33 -9.48
C SER A 286 -6.11 -16.80 -8.06
N PHE A 287 -6.29 -15.93 -7.09
CA PHE A 287 -6.14 -16.23 -5.65
C PHE A 287 -7.50 -16.51 -4.96
N GLY A 288 -8.57 -16.51 -5.73
CA GLY A 288 -9.88 -17.03 -5.36
C GLY A 288 -10.16 -18.37 -6.04
N TYR A 289 -11.19 -19.07 -5.62
CA TYR A 289 -11.66 -20.30 -6.25
C TYR A 289 -13.16 -20.25 -6.51
N GLU A 290 -13.63 -21.10 -7.42
CA GLU A 290 -15.04 -21.22 -7.79
C GLU A 290 -15.68 -22.40 -7.06
N PRO A 291 -16.52 -22.18 -6.03
CA PRO A 291 -17.12 -23.28 -5.23
C PRO A 291 -17.88 -24.32 -6.08
N ASP A 292 -18.51 -23.89 -7.16
CA ASP A 292 -19.26 -24.77 -8.06
C ASP A 292 -18.35 -25.65 -8.93
N VAL A 293 -17.08 -25.27 -9.11
CA VAL A 293 -16.06 -26.06 -9.83
C VAL A 293 -15.38 -27.05 -8.90
N GLY A 294 -15.19 -26.66 -7.65
CA GLY A 294 -14.60 -27.48 -6.61
C GLY A 294 -13.62 -26.73 -5.72
N ASP A 295 -13.22 -27.38 -4.64
CA ASP A 295 -12.28 -26.80 -3.69
C ASP A 295 -10.93 -26.51 -4.33
N LEU A 296 -10.45 -25.27 -4.15
CA LEU A 296 -9.21 -24.74 -4.72
C LEU A 296 -9.09 -24.91 -6.25
N LYS A 297 -10.23 -24.78 -6.97
CA LYS A 297 -10.29 -24.89 -8.44
C LYS A 297 -10.99 -23.70 -9.06
N VAL A 298 -10.57 -23.38 -10.27
CA VAL A 298 -11.17 -22.35 -11.13
C VAL A 298 -11.25 -22.82 -12.58
N GLN A 299 -12.05 -22.15 -13.38
CA GLN A 299 -12.13 -22.32 -14.84
C GLN A 299 -11.87 -20.98 -15.53
N GLN A 300 -10.62 -20.54 -15.53
CA GLN A 300 -10.20 -19.31 -16.21
C GLN A 300 -9.91 -19.57 -17.68
N PHE A 301 -10.46 -18.74 -18.55
CA PHE A 301 -10.36 -18.81 -20.02
C PHE A 301 -9.27 -17.92 -20.58
N HIS A 302 -8.74 -17.02 -19.76
CA HIS A 302 -7.60 -16.17 -20.05
C HIS A 302 -6.61 -16.19 -18.86
N PRO A 303 -5.28 -16.09 -19.07
CA PRO A 303 -4.34 -16.05 -17.95
C PRO A 303 -4.50 -14.78 -17.11
N ASP A 304 -4.75 -14.96 -15.82
CA ASP A 304 -4.61 -13.89 -14.85
C ASP A 304 -3.15 -13.65 -14.54
N THR A 305 -2.72 -12.39 -14.57
CA THR A 305 -1.37 -11.99 -14.21
C THR A 305 -1.40 -10.63 -13.52
N ASP A 306 -0.54 -10.45 -12.53
CA ASP A 306 -0.30 -9.17 -11.88
C ASP A 306 1.19 -8.94 -11.74
N ARG A 307 1.66 -7.76 -12.09
CA ARG A 307 3.00 -7.30 -11.81
C ARG A 307 2.96 -5.93 -11.19
N ASP A 308 3.48 -5.84 -9.96
CA ASP A 308 3.68 -4.58 -9.25
C ASP A 308 5.17 -4.31 -9.06
N ARG A 309 5.64 -3.22 -9.60
CA ARG A 309 7.01 -2.78 -9.45
C ARG A 309 7.05 -1.37 -8.91
N TRP A 310 7.73 -1.20 -7.79
CA TRP A 310 7.85 0.10 -7.17
C TRP A 310 9.27 0.41 -6.71
N ALA A 311 9.55 1.69 -6.58
CA ALA A 311 10.75 2.20 -5.97
C ALA A 311 10.45 3.47 -5.18
N GLN A 312 11.08 3.60 -4.01
CA GLN A 312 11.03 4.79 -3.18
C GLN A 312 12.44 5.26 -2.85
N ALA A 313 12.74 6.52 -3.18
CA ALA A 313 13.89 7.23 -2.68
C ALA A 313 13.43 8.18 -1.57
N GLY A 314 14.11 8.15 -0.43
CA GLY A 314 13.78 8.96 0.73
C GLY A 314 15.00 9.71 1.27
N LEU A 315 14.78 10.88 1.82
CA LEU A 315 15.76 11.67 2.55
C LEU A 315 15.18 12.16 3.86
N THR A 316 15.71 11.65 4.96
CA THR A 316 15.41 12.19 6.30
C THR A 316 16.59 12.98 6.81
N VAL A 317 16.34 14.21 7.25
CA VAL A 317 17.33 15.05 7.94
C VAL A 317 16.79 15.35 9.34
N ASN A 318 17.50 14.89 10.37
CA ASN A 318 17.23 15.21 11.75
C ASN A 318 18.29 16.18 12.27
N GLY A 319 17.86 17.24 12.93
CA GLY A 319 18.75 18.25 13.42
C GLY A 319 18.27 18.92 14.70
N LYS A 320 19.12 19.70 15.33
CA LYS A 320 18.78 20.55 16.46
C LYS A 320 19.01 22.01 16.16
N ILE A 321 18.00 22.84 16.44
CA ILE A 321 18.10 24.29 16.39
C ILE A 321 17.93 24.82 17.81
N GLY A 322 19.02 25.16 18.47
CA GLY A 322 19.02 25.39 19.90
C GLY A 322 18.65 24.10 20.65
N ASN A 323 17.53 24.11 21.38
CA ASN A 323 17.00 22.93 22.07
C ASN A 323 15.81 22.26 21.34
N PHE A 324 15.44 22.75 20.15
CA PHE A 324 14.35 22.20 19.36
C PHE A 324 14.87 21.13 18.39
N ASP A 325 14.09 20.05 18.22
CA ASP A 325 14.34 19.01 17.24
C ASP A 325 13.68 19.38 15.91
N LEU A 326 14.48 19.48 14.85
CA LEU A 326 14.03 19.66 13.47
C LEU A 326 14.04 18.32 12.75
N THR A 327 12.98 18.01 12.02
CA THR A 327 12.96 16.88 11.09
C THR A 327 12.46 17.35 9.73
N TYR A 328 13.22 17.04 8.68
CA TYR A 328 12.77 17.09 7.30
C TYR A 328 12.68 15.67 6.76
N ALA A 329 11.57 15.34 6.10
CA ALA A 329 11.34 14.08 5.39
C ALA A 329 10.84 14.37 3.97
N GLY A 330 11.68 14.08 2.98
CA GLY A 330 11.34 14.22 1.57
C GLY A 330 11.40 12.88 0.85
N SER A 331 10.48 12.61 -0.08
CA SER A 331 10.50 11.37 -0.85
C SER A 331 10.05 11.51 -2.29
N LEU A 332 10.56 10.59 -3.11
CA LEU A 332 10.12 10.30 -4.46
C LEU A 332 9.67 8.84 -4.49
N PHE A 333 8.43 8.58 -4.91
CA PHE A 333 7.87 7.25 -5.05
C PHE A 333 7.35 7.04 -6.47
N VAL A 334 7.72 5.91 -7.08
CA VAL A 334 7.26 5.48 -8.39
C VAL A 334 6.72 4.07 -8.27
N ARG A 335 5.54 3.80 -8.87
CA ARG A 335 4.92 2.48 -8.91
C ARG A 335 4.34 2.23 -10.28
N ASP A 336 4.63 1.06 -10.85
CA ASP A 336 4.07 0.55 -12.09
C ASP A 336 3.30 -0.73 -11.78
N VAL A 337 2.01 -0.75 -12.06
CA VAL A 337 1.15 -1.94 -11.94
C VAL A 337 0.69 -2.34 -13.32
N HIS A 338 0.80 -3.63 -13.65
CA HIS A 338 0.27 -4.18 -14.87
C HIS A 338 -0.49 -5.46 -14.56
N GLN A 339 -1.81 -5.39 -14.68
CA GLN A 339 -2.73 -6.50 -14.41
C GLN A 339 -3.37 -6.97 -15.69
N ARG A 340 -3.60 -8.27 -15.77
CA ARG A 340 -4.46 -8.88 -16.77
C ARG A 340 -5.38 -9.87 -16.07
N LEU A 341 -6.68 -9.71 -16.29
CA LEU A 341 -7.71 -10.49 -15.62
C LEU A 341 -8.64 -11.12 -16.65
N ASP A 342 -9.03 -12.37 -16.44
CA ASP A 342 -10.08 -13.02 -17.21
C ASP A 342 -11.44 -12.36 -16.90
N TYR A 343 -12.13 -11.97 -17.98
CA TYR A 343 -13.44 -11.34 -17.94
C TYR A 343 -14.48 -12.14 -18.74
N THR A 344 -14.17 -13.39 -19.06
CA THR A 344 -14.99 -14.23 -19.94
C THR A 344 -16.36 -14.52 -19.34
N ASP A 345 -16.43 -14.90 -18.06
CA ASP A 345 -17.71 -15.18 -17.40
C ASP A 345 -18.57 -13.91 -17.24
N TYR A 346 -17.95 -12.74 -17.04
CA TYR A 346 -18.66 -11.47 -17.06
C TYR A 346 -19.26 -11.20 -18.45
N SER A 347 -18.52 -11.48 -19.52
CA SER A 347 -18.98 -11.26 -20.87
C SER A 347 -20.13 -12.21 -21.25
N ILE A 348 -20.14 -13.44 -20.72
CA ILE A 348 -21.27 -14.38 -20.88
C ILE A 348 -22.51 -13.90 -20.11
N ALA A 349 -22.33 -13.38 -18.90
CA ALA A 349 -23.43 -12.78 -18.13
C ALA A 349 -24.03 -11.57 -18.88
N TYR A 350 -23.21 -10.76 -19.51
CA TYR A 350 -23.65 -9.65 -20.36
C TYR A 350 -24.39 -10.12 -21.60
N ASP A 351 -23.92 -11.20 -22.24
CA ASP A 351 -24.63 -11.82 -23.37
C ASP A 351 -26.01 -12.32 -22.95
N GLN A 352 -26.12 -12.93 -21.78
CA GLN A 352 -27.37 -13.42 -21.22
C GLN A 352 -28.36 -12.28 -20.91
N MET A 353 -27.88 -11.14 -20.42
CA MET A 353 -28.73 -10.00 -20.05
C MET A 353 -29.14 -9.12 -21.24
N TYR A 354 -28.22 -8.89 -22.17
CA TYR A 354 -28.36 -7.87 -23.22
C TYR A 354 -28.21 -8.39 -24.64
N GLY A 355 -27.98 -9.68 -24.85
CA GLY A 355 -27.79 -10.29 -26.17
C GLY A 355 -26.47 -9.86 -26.83
N SER A 356 -25.45 -9.49 -26.05
CA SER A 356 -24.20 -8.91 -26.56
C SER A 356 -23.40 -9.85 -27.49
N GLY A 357 -23.58 -11.17 -27.40
CA GLY A 357 -22.92 -12.13 -28.29
C GLY A 357 -23.23 -11.91 -29.79
N HIS A 358 -24.34 -11.25 -30.11
CA HIS A 358 -24.64 -10.81 -31.47
C HIS A 358 -23.83 -9.60 -31.92
N TYR A 359 -23.39 -8.77 -30.97
CA TYR A 359 -22.64 -7.54 -31.23
C TYR A 359 -21.13 -7.79 -31.28
N TRP A 360 -20.65 -8.91 -30.71
CA TRP A 360 -19.23 -9.25 -30.78
C TRP A 360 -18.91 -9.88 -32.13
N GLN A 361 -18.59 -8.99 -33.05
CA GLN A 361 -18.41 -9.32 -34.46
C GLN A 361 -16.95 -9.06 -34.87
N ASP A 362 -16.53 -9.82 -35.86
CA ASP A 362 -15.26 -9.60 -36.56
C ASP A 362 -15.34 -8.43 -37.57
N ALA A 363 -14.25 -8.19 -38.30
CA ALA A 363 -14.20 -7.16 -39.34
C ALA A 363 -15.19 -7.39 -40.51
N ALA A 364 -15.70 -8.60 -40.70
CA ALA A 364 -16.69 -8.94 -41.68
C ALA A 364 -18.14 -8.86 -41.15
N GLY A 365 -18.33 -8.45 -39.90
CA GLY A 365 -19.64 -8.37 -39.27
C GLY A 365 -20.22 -9.73 -38.89
N GLN A 366 -19.38 -10.78 -38.79
CA GLN A 366 -19.81 -12.10 -38.35
C GLN A 366 -19.57 -12.26 -36.84
N PRO A 367 -20.44 -12.97 -36.11
CA PRO A 367 -20.20 -13.30 -34.70
C PRO A 367 -18.84 -13.97 -34.50
N LEU A 368 -18.12 -13.56 -33.48
CA LEU A 368 -16.81 -14.13 -33.15
C LEU A 368 -16.94 -15.60 -32.75
N ALA A 369 -16.08 -16.45 -33.29
CA ALA A 369 -15.99 -17.85 -32.90
C ALA A 369 -15.39 -18.03 -31.48
N ASN A 370 -14.60 -17.08 -31.02
CA ASN A 370 -13.98 -17.07 -29.71
C ASN A 370 -14.09 -15.69 -29.07
N PRO A 371 -15.22 -15.34 -28.46
CA PRO A 371 -15.44 -14.04 -27.84
C PRO A 371 -14.97 -13.98 -26.38
N GLN A 372 -13.84 -14.61 -26.05
CA GLN A 372 -13.20 -14.48 -24.72
C GLN A 372 -12.85 -13.02 -24.46
N GLN A 373 -13.26 -12.52 -23.30
CA GLN A 373 -12.94 -11.17 -22.87
C GLN A 373 -11.91 -11.18 -21.75
N TYR A 374 -11.00 -10.22 -21.78
CA TYR A 374 -10.05 -9.98 -20.71
C TYR A 374 -9.84 -8.49 -20.51
N GLN A 375 -9.41 -8.13 -19.31
CA GLN A 375 -9.03 -6.78 -18.94
C GLN A 375 -7.50 -6.68 -18.94
N ASP A 376 -6.93 -5.61 -19.53
CA ASP A 376 -5.49 -5.30 -19.54
C ASP A 376 -5.30 -3.91 -18.93
N ASP A 377 -4.82 -3.86 -17.68
CA ASP A 377 -4.72 -2.64 -16.88
C ASP A 377 -3.27 -2.25 -16.68
N LYS A 378 -2.99 -0.96 -16.81
CA LYS A 378 -1.68 -0.36 -16.58
C LYS A 378 -1.83 0.92 -15.79
N ASP A 379 -1.31 0.91 -14.60
CA ASP A 379 -1.24 2.07 -13.74
C ASP A 379 0.20 2.53 -13.55
N HIS A 380 0.42 3.82 -13.61
CA HIS A 380 1.71 4.42 -13.32
C HIS A 380 1.55 5.59 -12.36
N PHE A 381 2.19 5.45 -11.18
CA PHE A 381 2.18 6.46 -10.13
C PHE A 381 3.53 7.14 -10.01
N ASN A 382 3.50 8.47 -9.89
CA ASN A 382 4.63 9.26 -9.44
C ASN A 382 4.16 10.13 -8.27
N LYS A 383 4.86 10.04 -7.13
CA LYS A 383 4.54 10.80 -5.94
C LYS A 383 5.79 11.51 -5.42
N VAL A 384 5.64 12.78 -5.11
CA VAL A 384 6.62 13.59 -4.39
C VAL A 384 5.98 14.05 -3.10
N SER A 385 6.64 13.84 -1.97
CA SER A 385 6.18 14.36 -0.69
C SER A 385 7.31 15.08 0.06
N ASN A 386 6.94 16.12 0.81
CA ASN A 386 7.85 16.88 1.67
C ASN A 386 7.14 17.20 2.97
N GLU A 387 7.78 16.90 4.07
CA GLU A 387 7.34 17.29 5.42
C GLU A 387 8.50 17.95 6.16
N LEU A 388 8.23 19.12 6.75
CA LEU A 388 9.15 19.80 7.65
C LEU A 388 8.46 20.01 8.98
N ARG A 389 9.09 19.60 10.08
CA ARG A 389 8.54 19.75 11.44
C ARG A 389 9.58 20.18 12.45
N LEU A 390 9.14 20.94 13.42
CA LEU A 390 9.93 21.42 14.56
C LEU A 390 9.22 21.00 15.84
N ALA A 391 9.95 20.36 16.74
CA ALA A 391 9.45 19.89 18.03
C ALA A 391 10.22 20.53 19.19
N SER A 392 9.49 20.97 20.21
CA SER A 392 10.12 21.40 21.47
C SER A 392 10.64 20.21 22.27
N PRO A 393 11.55 20.41 23.24
CA PRO A 393 12.06 19.34 24.10
C PRO A 393 10.93 18.55 24.78
N ALA A 394 11.06 17.22 24.80
CA ALA A 394 10.08 16.33 25.42
C ALA A 394 10.00 16.49 26.95
N SER A 395 11.02 17.07 27.58
CA SER A 395 11.08 17.33 29.02
C SER A 395 10.31 18.57 29.47
N ASP A 396 9.91 19.43 28.53
CA ASP A 396 9.25 20.69 28.86
C ASP A 396 7.82 20.45 29.33
N ARG A 397 7.32 21.27 30.24
CA ARG A 397 5.95 21.23 30.72
C ARG A 397 4.95 21.60 29.60
N LEU A 398 5.32 22.53 28.73
CA LEU A 398 4.62 22.85 27.48
C LEU A 398 5.47 22.33 26.33
N ARG A 399 4.93 21.35 25.62
CA ARG A 399 5.56 20.74 24.46
C ARG A 399 4.72 21.07 23.22
N PHE A 400 5.38 21.33 22.11
CA PHE A 400 4.69 21.51 20.84
C PHE A 400 5.43 20.85 19.69
N LEU A 401 4.67 20.46 18.67
CA LEU A 401 5.11 20.02 17.37
C LEU A 401 4.38 20.88 16.33
N ILE A 402 5.14 21.57 15.47
CA ILE A 402 4.61 22.36 14.37
C ILE A 402 5.21 21.87 13.07
N GLY A 403 4.45 21.81 11.99
CA GLY A 403 4.97 21.37 10.71
C GLY A 403 4.17 21.84 9.51
N GLY A 404 4.80 21.64 8.34
CA GLY A 404 4.21 21.84 7.03
C GLY A 404 4.39 20.59 6.18
N PHE A 405 3.40 20.30 5.34
CA PHE A 405 3.37 19.15 4.46
C PHE A 405 2.95 19.55 3.06
N GLN A 406 3.55 18.92 2.06
CA GLN A 406 3.19 19.04 0.65
C GLN A 406 3.32 17.68 -0.02
N GLU A 407 2.30 17.30 -0.79
CA GLU A 407 2.32 16.11 -1.66
C GLU A 407 1.81 16.46 -3.05
N LEU A 408 2.44 15.87 -4.06
CA LEU A 408 1.98 15.83 -5.44
C LEU A 408 2.02 14.38 -5.89
N GLN A 409 0.86 13.83 -6.25
CA GLN A 409 0.75 12.52 -6.88
C GLN A 409 0.16 12.65 -8.27
N THR A 410 0.78 12.02 -9.25
CA THR A 410 0.18 11.78 -10.57
C THR A 410 -0.05 10.30 -10.76
N HIS A 411 -1.21 9.96 -11.33
CA HIS A 411 -1.61 8.59 -11.63
C HIS A 411 -2.10 8.54 -13.07
N LEU A 412 -1.39 7.80 -13.90
CA LEU A 412 -1.79 7.46 -15.26
C LEU A 412 -2.54 6.14 -15.20
N ILE A 413 -3.79 6.14 -15.65
CA ILE A 413 -4.73 5.02 -15.61
C ILE A 413 -4.99 4.59 -17.04
N GLN A 414 -4.69 3.34 -17.38
CA GLN A 414 -5.09 2.71 -18.61
C GLN A 414 -5.75 1.38 -18.26
N GLN A 415 -7.03 1.23 -18.62
CA GLN A 415 -7.77 -0.03 -18.53
C GLN A 415 -8.44 -0.28 -19.86
N ASP A 416 -8.11 -1.36 -20.52
CA ASP A 416 -8.74 -1.76 -21.75
C ASP A 416 -9.36 -3.16 -21.64
N TYR A 417 -10.67 -3.23 -21.92
CA TYR A 417 -11.42 -4.47 -21.98
C TYR A 417 -11.36 -4.99 -23.42
N ARG A 418 -10.79 -6.16 -23.61
CA ARG A 418 -10.40 -6.67 -24.92
C ARG A 418 -11.08 -7.98 -25.28
N ILE A 419 -11.36 -8.11 -26.58
CA ILE A 419 -11.87 -9.34 -27.20
C ILE A 419 -11.05 -9.56 -28.47
N ASP A 420 -10.19 -10.58 -28.51
CA ASP A 420 -9.30 -10.83 -29.64
C ASP A 420 -10.08 -11.05 -30.94
N GLY A 421 -9.73 -10.33 -32.02
CA GLY A 421 -10.40 -10.37 -33.29
C GLY A 421 -11.67 -9.52 -33.38
N PHE A 422 -11.92 -8.67 -32.39
CA PHE A 422 -13.05 -7.74 -32.39
C PHE A 422 -12.96 -6.75 -33.54
N GLY A 423 -14.08 -6.57 -34.25
CA GLY A 423 -14.13 -5.78 -35.49
C GLY A 423 -13.70 -4.33 -35.27
N PRO A 424 -12.91 -3.76 -36.18
CA PRO A 424 -12.43 -2.40 -36.05
C PRO A 424 -13.55 -1.34 -36.05
N GLN A 425 -14.70 -1.66 -36.61
CA GLN A 425 -15.91 -0.80 -36.63
C GLN A 425 -16.55 -0.70 -35.23
N LEU A 426 -16.29 -1.66 -34.35
CA LEU A 426 -16.81 -1.73 -32.99
C LEU A 426 -15.73 -1.41 -31.94
N SER A 427 -14.46 -1.51 -32.32
CA SER A 427 -13.31 -1.18 -31.45
C SER A 427 -13.22 0.33 -31.24
N ILE A 428 -12.67 0.72 -30.13
CA ILE A 428 -12.31 2.12 -29.86
C ILE A 428 -11.26 2.58 -30.89
N PRO A 429 -11.45 3.71 -31.58
CA PRO A 429 -10.51 4.20 -32.59
C PRO A 429 -9.08 4.32 -32.07
N GLY A 430 -8.14 3.64 -32.75
CA GLY A 430 -6.74 3.55 -32.33
C GLY A 430 -6.42 2.44 -31.33
N TRP A 431 -7.44 1.72 -30.85
CA TRP A 431 -7.32 0.62 -29.87
C TRP A 431 -7.93 -0.66 -30.44
N THR A 432 -7.13 -1.43 -31.16
CA THR A 432 -7.58 -2.70 -31.76
C THR A 432 -8.06 -3.66 -30.68
N ASP A 433 -9.16 -4.39 -30.96
CA ASP A 433 -9.76 -5.39 -30.08
C ASP A 433 -10.32 -4.83 -28.76
N THR A 434 -10.41 -3.52 -28.59
CA THR A 434 -10.85 -2.88 -27.35
C THR A 434 -12.29 -2.44 -27.42
N ILE A 435 -13.15 -3.01 -26.57
CA ILE A 435 -14.57 -2.69 -26.46
C ILE A 435 -14.82 -1.50 -25.51
N TRP A 436 -14.03 -1.42 -24.44
CA TRP A 436 -14.11 -0.37 -23.43
C TRP A 436 -12.72 0.14 -23.09
N LEU A 437 -12.58 1.45 -22.90
CA LEU A 437 -11.31 2.10 -22.55
C LEU A 437 -11.49 3.09 -21.42
N THR A 438 -10.60 3.02 -20.44
CA THR A 438 -10.24 4.12 -19.53
C THR A 438 -8.79 4.52 -19.84
N ASP A 439 -8.54 5.71 -20.37
CA ASP A 439 -7.20 6.27 -20.54
C ASP A 439 -7.20 7.68 -19.97
N GLN A 440 -6.76 7.80 -18.71
CA GLN A 440 -6.90 9.00 -17.91
C GLN A 440 -5.62 9.35 -17.17
N LYS A 441 -5.47 10.63 -16.83
CA LYS A 441 -4.48 11.13 -15.88
C LYS A 441 -5.20 11.78 -14.71
N ARG A 442 -4.94 11.27 -13.53
CA ARG A 442 -5.31 11.89 -12.26
C ARG A 442 -4.11 12.65 -11.70
N THR A 443 -4.37 13.79 -11.08
CA THR A 443 -3.38 14.54 -10.33
C THR A 443 -3.99 14.97 -9.01
N ASP A 444 -3.35 14.60 -7.90
CA ASP A 444 -3.74 14.97 -6.55
C ASP A 444 -2.63 15.85 -5.94
N ARG A 445 -3.01 17.00 -5.39
CA ARG A 445 -2.13 17.92 -4.68
C ARG A 445 -2.68 18.16 -3.29
N ASP A 446 -1.85 18.00 -2.28
CA ASP A 446 -2.18 18.23 -0.87
C ASP A 446 -1.16 19.17 -0.23
N TYR A 447 -1.64 20.18 0.44
CA TYR A 447 -0.86 21.15 1.20
C TYR A 447 -1.46 21.28 2.59
N ALA A 448 -0.63 21.27 3.63
CA ALA A 448 -1.12 21.42 4.99
C ALA A 448 -0.11 22.06 5.91
N GLY A 449 -0.64 22.76 6.92
CA GLY A 449 0.10 23.19 8.09
C GLY A 449 -0.55 22.59 9.33
N PHE A 450 0.24 22.16 10.30
CA PHE A 450 -0.27 21.54 11.50
C PHE A 450 0.50 21.96 12.76
N VAL A 451 -0.19 21.93 13.88
CA VAL A 451 0.38 22.13 15.20
C VAL A 451 -0.30 21.20 16.20
N GLU A 452 0.49 20.60 17.08
CA GLU A 452 0.02 19.88 18.25
C GLU A 452 0.77 20.41 19.48
N ALA A 453 0.04 20.75 20.54
CA ALA A 453 0.61 21.23 21.79
C ALA A 453 0.11 20.38 22.96
N SER A 454 1.03 19.98 23.84
CA SER A 454 0.77 19.21 25.07
C SER A 454 1.20 20.03 26.28
N PHE A 455 0.33 20.11 27.28
CA PHE A 455 0.60 20.83 28.53
C PHE A 455 0.37 19.92 29.73
N ASP A 456 1.39 19.78 30.56
CA ASP A 456 1.28 19.05 31.81
C ASP A 456 0.62 19.97 32.87
N VAL A 457 -0.69 19.82 33.04
CA VAL A 457 -1.47 20.58 34.04
C VAL A 457 -0.94 20.23 35.43
N THR A 458 -0.71 18.94 35.67
CA THR A 458 0.01 18.39 36.84
C THR A 458 1.01 17.34 36.35
N PRO A 459 1.94 16.84 37.20
CA PRO A 459 2.82 15.72 36.80
C PRO A 459 2.10 14.45 36.34
N ALA A 460 0.81 14.29 36.72
CA ALA A 460 0.00 13.13 36.37
C ALA A 460 -0.99 13.43 35.24
N PHE A 461 -1.40 14.68 35.03
CA PHE A 461 -2.45 15.04 34.07
C PHE A 461 -1.93 15.93 32.95
N THR A 462 -2.03 15.44 31.72
CA THR A 462 -1.62 16.14 30.50
C THR A 462 -2.81 16.37 29.59
N VAL A 463 -2.89 17.57 29.02
CA VAL A 463 -3.85 17.96 27.97
C VAL A 463 -3.07 18.18 26.68
N THR A 464 -3.50 17.53 25.61
CA THR A 464 -2.95 17.74 24.26
C THR A 464 -4.05 18.23 23.33
N ALA A 465 -3.74 19.25 22.53
CA ALA A 465 -4.62 19.74 21.47
C ALA A 465 -3.83 19.88 20.18
N GLY A 466 -4.44 19.49 19.08
CA GLY A 466 -3.85 19.58 17.75
C GLY A 466 -4.86 20.06 16.71
N VAL A 467 -4.33 20.75 15.71
CA VAL A 467 -5.08 21.17 14.52
C VAL A 467 -4.18 21.06 13.29
N ARG A 468 -4.78 20.64 12.16
CA ARG A 468 -4.20 20.69 10.82
C ARG A 468 -5.15 21.42 9.90
N GLY A 469 -4.69 22.52 9.31
CA GLY A 469 -5.35 23.14 8.17
C GLY A 469 -4.81 22.51 6.88
N TYR A 470 -5.70 22.19 5.95
CA TYR A 470 -5.35 21.60 4.68
C TYR A 470 -6.02 22.27 3.49
N TYR A 471 -5.39 22.12 2.32
CA TYR A 471 -5.93 22.49 1.02
C TYR A 471 -5.56 21.41 0.03
N TYR A 472 -6.54 20.92 -0.77
CA TYR A 472 -6.29 20.00 -1.87
C TYR A 472 -6.79 20.55 -3.21
N ASP A 473 -6.13 20.13 -4.29
CA ASP A 473 -6.46 20.43 -5.69
C ASP A 473 -6.30 19.14 -6.50
N ASN A 474 -7.42 18.54 -6.88
CA ASN A 474 -7.47 17.25 -7.57
C ASN A 474 -8.07 17.44 -8.96
N SER A 475 -7.50 16.75 -9.96
CA SER A 475 -7.98 16.77 -11.34
C SER A 475 -7.97 15.39 -11.96
N LEU A 476 -8.87 15.19 -12.94
CA LEU A 476 -8.95 14.00 -13.76
C LEU A 476 -9.24 14.40 -15.19
N LYS A 477 -8.34 14.00 -16.11
CA LYS A 477 -8.44 14.31 -17.56
C LYS A 477 -8.19 13.05 -18.38
N GLY A 478 -8.97 12.87 -19.46
CA GLY A 478 -8.77 11.83 -20.43
C GLY A 478 -10.05 11.30 -21.04
N PHE A 479 -10.06 10.01 -21.34
CA PHE A 479 -11.16 9.29 -21.97
C PHE A 479 -11.71 8.18 -21.07
N PHE A 480 -13.03 7.96 -21.16
CA PHE A 480 -13.72 6.87 -20.49
C PHE A 480 -14.98 6.49 -21.29
N GLY A 481 -15.06 5.25 -21.76
CA GLY A 481 -16.27 4.78 -22.44
C GLY A 481 -16.07 3.71 -23.49
N TYR A 482 -17.17 3.39 -24.18
CA TYR A 482 -17.25 2.53 -25.38
C TYR A 482 -16.92 3.32 -26.64
N SER A 483 -16.77 2.62 -27.78
CA SER A 483 -16.72 3.24 -29.11
C SER A 483 -18.08 3.77 -29.54
N GLU A 484 -18.09 4.73 -30.47
CA GLU A 484 -19.34 5.25 -31.08
C GLU A 484 -20.16 4.18 -31.83
N GLY A 485 -19.46 3.21 -32.41
CA GLY A 485 -20.12 2.15 -33.23
C GLY A 485 -20.75 1.03 -32.40
N TYR A 486 -20.57 1.02 -31.07
CA TYR A 486 -21.08 -0.03 -30.21
C TYR A 486 -22.58 0.13 -29.89
N ASP A 487 -23.05 1.35 -29.86
CA ASP A 487 -24.44 1.69 -29.57
C ASP A 487 -24.91 2.72 -30.62
N ASP A 488 -26.15 2.67 -31.08
CA ASP A 488 -26.74 3.60 -32.07
C ASP A 488 -26.77 5.08 -31.57
N LEU A 489 -26.03 5.40 -30.50
CA LEU A 489 -25.91 6.70 -29.93
C LEU A 489 -24.82 7.51 -30.64
N THR A 490 -25.14 8.75 -30.96
CA THR A 490 -24.17 9.72 -31.48
C THR A 490 -23.22 10.16 -30.37
N GLY A 491 -22.04 9.60 -30.31
CA GLY A 491 -20.99 9.96 -29.31
C GLY A 491 -20.54 8.80 -28.45
N TYR A 492 -19.45 9.02 -27.70
CA TYR A 492 -18.89 8.03 -26.79
C TYR A 492 -19.73 7.90 -25.52
N ILE A 493 -20.06 6.67 -25.12
CA ILE A 493 -20.79 6.41 -23.88
C ILE A 493 -19.82 6.36 -22.71
N SER A 494 -20.06 7.19 -21.69
CA SER A 494 -19.34 7.15 -20.44
C SER A 494 -20.19 6.54 -19.32
N GLY A 495 -20.26 5.19 -19.29
CA GLY A 495 -20.85 4.42 -18.19
C GLY A 495 -22.38 4.38 -18.12
N GLU A 496 -22.91 3.45 -17.32
CA GLU A 496 -24.35 3.25 -17.14
C GLU A 496 -25.05 4.51 -16.59
N GLY A 497 -26.14 4.89 -17.25
CA GLY A 497 -26.99 6.01 -16.83
C GLY A 497 -26.42 7.40 -17.06
N ALA A 498 -25.22 7.52 -17.61
CA ALA A 498 -24.55 8.82 -17.81
C ALA A 498 -24.85 9.46 -19.16
N GLY A 499 -25.40 8.72 -20.13
CA GLY A 499 -25.60 9.18 -21.51
C GLY A 499 -24.30 9.35 -22.28
N ALA A 500 -24.40 9.69 -23.56
CA ALA A 500 -23.26 10.00 -24.40
C ALA A 500 -22.56 11.27 -23.92
N VAL A 501 -21.24 11.23 -23.74
CA VAL A 501 -20.42 12.40 -23.43
C VAL A 501 -19.63 12.77 -24.68
N ASN A 502 -19.91 13.96 -25.20
CA ASN A 502 -19.20 14.45 -26.37
C ASN A 502 -17.72 14.71 -26.07
N CYS A 503 -16.91 14.46 -27.07
CA CYS A 503 -15.52 14.87 -27.06
C CYS A 503 -15.40 16.38 -26.88
N ILE A 504 -14.48 16.81 -26.03
CA ILE A 504 -14.15 18.24 -25.84
C ILE A 504 -13.38 18.70 -27.07
N ALA A 505 -13.93 19.67 -27.79
CA ALA A 505 -13.36 20.14 -29.06
C ALA A 505 -11.95 20.69 -28.88
N GLY A 506 -11.00 20.22 -29.68
CA GLY A 506 -9.60 20.67 -29.66
C GLY A 506 -8.74 20.04 -28.58
N GLU A 507 -9.29 19.18 -27.71
CA GLU A 507 -8.55 18.48 -26.67
C GLU A 507 -8.08 17.10 -27.16
N SER A 508 -6.87 16.72 -26.74
CA SER A 508 -6.30 15.40 -27.01
C SER A 508 -5.59 14.86 -25.76
N PHE A 509 -5.55 13.54 -25.64
CA PHE A 509 -4.87 12.87 -24.54
C PHE A 509 -4.26 11.56 -25.04
N LYS A 510 -2.94 11.46 -25.04
CA LYS A 510 -2.17 10.28 -25.48
C LYS A 510 -2.75 9.67 -26.79
N ASN A 511 -3.11 8.38 -26.77
CA ASN A 511 -3.70 7.62 -27.88
C ASN A 511 -5.21 7.48 -27.75
N ALA A 512 -5.85 8.12 -26.78
CA ALA A 512 -7.29 8.11 -26.62
C ALA A 512 -7.98 8.72 -27.87
N PRO A 513 -9.17 8.26 -28.22
CA PRO A 513 -9.89 8.78 -29.39
C PRO A 513 -10.21 10.27 -29.25
N CYS A 514 -10.41 10.73 -28.03
CA CYS A 514 -10.62 12.13 -27.67
C CYS A 514 -10.48 12.34 -26.16
N VAL A 515 -10.68 13.54 -25.69
CA VAL A 515 -10.92 13.84 -24.27
C VAL A 515 -12.42 14.03 -24.06
N ASN A 516 -13.03 13.21 -23.21
CA ASN A 516 -14.43 13.36 -22.81
C ASN A 516 -14.59 13.67 -21.31
N LEU A 517 -13.48 13.84 -20.61
CA LEU A 517 -13.40 14.25 -19.21
C LEU A 517 -12.19 15.17 -19.01
N ASP A 518 -12.42 16.41 -18.55
CA ASP A 518 -11.40 17.33 -18.05
C ASP A 518 -12.00 18.18 -16.93
N LYS A 519 -11.83 17.72 -15.69
CA LYS A 519 -12.42 18.33 -14.50
C LYS A 519 -11.42 18.45 -13.37
N SER A 520 -11.63 19.45 -12.52
CA SER A 520 -10.90 19.63 -11.29
C SER A 520 -11.83 19.94 -10.12
N VAL A 521 -11.38 19.66 -8.91
CA VAL A 521 -12.04 20.00 -7.67
C VAL A 521 -11.01 20.44 -6.65
N THR A 522 -11.31 21.53 -5.97
CA THR A 522 -10.50 22.04 -4.85
C THR A 522 -11.31 22.02 -3.57
N GLY A 523 -10.60 21.88 -2.47
CA GLY A 523 -11.22 21.99 -1.15
C GLY A 523 -10.22 22.32 -0.08
N SER A 524 -10.72 22.83 1.02
CA SER A 524 -9.93 23.15 2.21
C SER A 524 -10.75 22.88 3.47
N GLY A 525 -10.05 22.65 4.56
CA GLY A 525 -10.69 22.38 5.85
C GLY A 525 -9.67 22.22 6.96
N GLN A 526 -10.12 21.64 8.06
CA GLN A 526 -9.26 21.37 9.21
C GLN A 526 -9.67 20.08 9.88
N THR A 527 -8.66 19.39 10.44
CA THR A 527 -8.83 18.26 11.35
C THR A 527 -8.36 18.65 12.74
N HIS A 528 -8.98 18.06 13.75
CA HIS A 528 -8.75 18.40 15.15
C HIS A 528 -8.44 17.15 15.97
N LYS A 529 -7.67 17.36 17.04
CA LYS A 529 -7.42 16.36 18.06
C LYS A 529 -7.41 17.01 19.44
N VAL A 530 -8.07 16.40 20.38
CA VAL A 530 -7.94 16.71 21.81
C VAL A 530 -7.73 15.40 22.55
N ASN A 531 -6.67 15.35 23.34
CA ASN A 531 -6.37 14.20 24.18
C ASN A 531 -6.19 14.65 25.63
N LEU A 532 -6.81 13.91 26.52
CA LEU A 532 -6.67 14.04 27.98
C LEU A 532 -6.01 12.76 28.48
N SER A 533 -4.86 12.85 29.11
CA SER A 533 -4.17 11.67 29.64
C SER A 533 -3.86 11.82 31.11
N TYR A 534 -4.10 10.76 31.87
CA TYR A 534 -3.88 10.70 33.30
C TYR A 534 -3.01 9.51 33.67
N LYS A 535 -1.81 9.79 34.17
CA LYS A 535 -0.88 8.79 34.72
C LYS A 535 -1.38 8.39 36.12
N ILE A 536 -2.01 7.21 36.22
CA ILE A 536 -2.48 6.66 37.50
C ILE A 536 -1.26 6.38 38.38
N ASP A 537 -0.22 5.77 37.79
CA ASP A 537 1.09 5.53 38.37
C ASP A 537 2.16 5.31 37.27
N ALA A 538 3.31 4.75 37.62
CA ALA A 538 4.42 4.50 36.70
C ALA A 538 4.08 3.46 35.60
N LEU A 539 3.09 2.56 35.86
CA LEU A 539 2.74 1.40 35.04
C LEU A 539 1.35 1.51 34.40
N ARG A 540 0.55 2.53 34.79
CA ARG A 540 -0.84 2.65 34.35
C ARG A 540 -1.16 4.06 33.90
N LEU A 541 -1.76 4.14 32.70
CA LEU A 541 -2.21 5.36 32.03
C LEU A 541 -3.67 5.19 31.60
N ALA A 542 -4.52 6.16 31.92
CA ALA A 542 -5.85 6.30 31.33
C ALA A 542 -5.86 7.50 30.39
N TYR A 543 -6.65 7.44 29.31
CA TYR A 543 -6.74 8.55 28.38
C TYR A 543 -8.12 8.64 27.74
N PHE A 544 -8.45 9.86 27.28
CA PHE A 544 -9.57 10.15 26.41
C PHE A 544 -9.06 10.88 25.18
N THR A 545 -9.49 10.49 23.99
CA THR A 545 -9.15 11.15 22.74
C THR A 545 -10.41 11.47 21.93
N TYR A 546 -10.53 12.74 21.54
CA TYR A 546 -11.36 13.18 20.43
C TYR A 546 -10.44 13.43 19.24
N SER A 547 -10.73 12.87 18.08
CA SER A 547 -9.93 13.08 16.87
C SER A 547 -10.82 13.05 15.62
N THR A 548 -10.37 13.78 14.59
CA THR A 548 -11.03 13.80 13.30
C THR A 548 -10.06 13.43 12.18
N GLY A 549 -10.58 12.76 11.16
CA GLY A 549 -9.89 12.45 9.92
C GLY A 549 -10.73 12.87 8.74
N PHE A 550 -10.12 12.92 7.56
CA PHE A 550 -10.83 13.24 6.34
C PHE A 550 -10.20 12.50 5.16
N ARG A 551 -11.01 12.34 4.12
CA ARG A 551 -10.58 11.92 2.80
C ARG A 551 -11.01 13.00 1.79
N PRO A 552 -10.11 13.46 0.90
CA PRO A 552 -10.41 14.51 -0.07
C PRO A 552 -11.54 14.12 -1.02
N GLY A 553 -12.32 15.11 -1.41
CA GLY A 553 -13.21 14.99 -2.55
C GLY A 553 -12.42 14.80 -3.86
N GLY A 554 -13.09 14.32 -4.90
CA GLY A 554 -12.44 14.05 -6.18
C GLY A 554 -13.41 14.06 -7.35
N ILE A 555 -12.88 13.72 -8.51
CA ILE A 555 -13.63 13.74 -9.77
C ILE A 555 -14.22 12.35 -10.02
N ASN A 556 -15.50 12.33 -10.35
CA ASN A 556 -16.16 11.14 -10.85
C ASN A 556 -15.69 10.88 -12.30
N ARG A 557 -15.34 9.62 -12.60
CA ARG A 557 -14.92 9.22 -13.95
C ARG A 557 -16.00 9.37 -15.02
N TYR A 558 -17.27 9.35 -14.61
CA TYR A 558 -18.38 9.65 -15.51
C TYR A 558 -18.46 11.15 -15.74
N GLY A 559 -18.27 11.57 -16.99
CA GLY A 559 -18.23 12.98 -17.37
C GLY A 559 -19.48 13.78 -17.01
N THR A 560 -20.65 13.13 -16.91
CA THR A 560 -21.94 13.73 -16.57
C THR A 560 -22.15 13.88 -15.06
N LEU A 561 -21.45 13.11 -14.23
CA LEU A 561 -21.63 13.16 -12.78
C LEU A 561 -20.81 14.30 -12.14
N PRO A 562 -21.32 14.91 -11.06
CA PRO A 562 -20.57 15.92 -10.33
C PRO A 562 -19.37 15.29 -9.59
N PRO A 563 -18.37 16.09 -9.20
CA PRO A 563 -17.35 15.66 -8.25
C PRO A 563 -17.97 15.10 -6.97
N TYR A 564 -17.37 14.04 -6.41
CA TYR A 564 -17.75 13.57 -5.09
C TYR A 564 -17.14 14.45 -4.00
N GLN A 565 -17.88 14.60 -2.90
CA GLN A 565 -17.48 15.44 -1.77
C GLN A 565 -16.43 14.73 -0.89
N ALA A 566 -15.69 15.53 -0.12
CA ALA A 566 -14.87 15.00 0.97
C ALA A 566 -15.76 14.35 2.04
N ASP A 567 -15.29 13.28 2.64
CA ASP A 567 -15.89 12.64 3.80
C ASP A 567 -15.01 12.78 5.05
N TYR A 568 -15.64 12.62 6.21
CA TYR A 568 -15.04 12.91 7.50
C TYR A 568 -15.38 11.84 8.51
N LEU A 569 -14.38 11.46 9.30
CA LEU A 569 -14.54 10.54 10.42
C LEU A 569 -14.26 11.28 11.73
N THR A 570 -15.19 11.18 12.67
CA THR A 570 -15.04 11.68 14.05
C THR A 570 -14.95 10.50 15.00
N ASN A 571 -13.98 10.50 15.88
CA ASN A 571 -13.75 9.45 16.86
C ASN A 571 -13.72 9.98 18.28
N TYR A 572 -14.38 9.27 19.17
CA TYR A 572 -14.30 9.42 20.63
C TYR A 572 -13.75 8.11 21.21
N GLU A 573 -12.62 8.18 21.88
CA GLU A 573 -11.94 7.00 22.39
C GLU A 573 -11.59 7.17 23.87
N LEU A 574 -11.92 6.17 24.69
CA LEU A 574 -11.51 6.06 26.08
C LEU A 574 -10.62 4.81 26.21
N GLY A 575 -9.39 4.99 26.70
CA GLY A 575 -8.47 3.87 26.80
C GLY A 575 -7.72 3.81 28.13
N VAL A 576 -7.25 2.61 28.43
CA VAL A 576 -6.37 2.32 29.57
C VAL A 576 -5.22 1.46 29.09
N LYS A 577 -3.99 1.86 29.43
CA LYS A 577 -2.77 1.07 29.23
C LYS A 577 -2.21 0.69 30.58
N SER A 578 -1.86 -0.58 30.77
CA SER A 578 -1.42 -1.06 32.07
C SER A 578 -0.44 -2.23 31.97
N GLN A 579 0.55 -2.21 32.87
CA GLN A 579 1.54 -3.28 33.02
C GLN A 579 1.40 -3.91 34.40
N TRP A 580 1.48 -5.24 34.44
CA TRP A 580 1.28 -6.06 35.63
C TRP A 580 2.37 -7.12 35.77
N LEU A 581 2.46 -7.76 36.95
CA LEU A 581 3.35 -8.89 37.21
C LEU A 581 4.81 -8.60 36.86
N ASP A 582 5.35 -7.47 37.36
CA ASP A 582 6.71 -7.03 37.08
C ASP A 582 7.03 -6.94 35.58
N HIS A 583 6.14 -6.28 34.82
CA HIS A 583 6.21 -6.09 33.36
C HIS A 583 6.07 -7.38 32.51
N ARG A 584 5.51 -8.47 33.08
CA ARG A 584 5.27 -9.73 32.35
C ARG A 584 3.92 -9.77 31.64
N LEU A 585 2.99 -8.90 32.04
CA LEU A 585 1.67 -8.78 31.43
C LEU A 585 1.38 -7.33 31.09
N THR A 586 1.08 -7.06 29.85
CA THR A 586 0.58 -5.77 29.36
C THR A 586 -0.87 -5.93 28.95
N VAL A 587 -1.74 -5.04 29.45
CA VAL A 587 -3.17 -5.00 29.09
C VAL A 587 -3.51 -3.60 28.63
N ASP A 588 -3.77 -3.47 27.34
CA ASP A 588 -4.18 -2.22 26.70
C ASP A 588 -5.62 -2.40 26.18
N THR A 589 -6.51 -1.51 26.61
CA THR A 589 -7.93 -1.57 26.25
C THR A 589 -8.38 -0.19 25.77
N ALA A 590 -9.16 -0.16 24.70
CA ALA A 590 -9.81 1.03 24.22
C ALA A 590 -11.27 0.76 23.87
N LEU A 591 -12.15 1.68 24.27
CA LEU A 591 -13.53 1.76 23.82
C LEU A 591 -13.63 2.97 22.92
N TYR A 592 -14.28 2.83 21.77
CA TYR A 592 -14.38 3.90 20.80
C TYR A 592 -15.78 3.98 20.18
N ASP A 593 -16.12 5.17 19.73
CA ASP A 593 -17.30 5.47 18.92
C ASP A 593 -16.84 6.30 17.71
N GLU A 594 -17.14 5.83 16.52
CA GLU A 594 -16.72 6.44 15.27
C GLU A 594 -17.93 6.82 14.42
N ASP A 595 -18.04 8.11 14.10
CA ASP A 595 -19.12 8.68 13.29
C ASP A 595 -18.55 9.11 11.93
N TRP A 596 -18.91 8.36 10.88
CA TRP A 596 -18.48 8.60 9.51
C TRP A 596 -19.54 9.34 8.71
N ARG A 597 -19.19 10.52 8.18
CA ARG A 597 -20.11 11.42 7.49
C ARG A 597 -19.54 11.87 6.15
N LYS A 598 -20.46 12.06 5.18
CA LYS A 598 -20.20 12.70 3.91
C LYS A 598 -20.48 14.19 4.00
#